data_29388f62ed2cef61a43792ee80560211
#
_entry.id   29388f62ed2cef61a43792ee80560211
#
_cell.length_a   1.000
_cell.length_b   1.000
_cell.length_c   1.000
_cell.angle_alpha   90.00
_cell.angle_beta   90.00
_cell.angle_gamma   90.00
#
_symmetry.space_group_name_H-M   'P 1'
#
loop_
_entity.id
_entity.type
_entity.pdbx_description
1 polymer ?
#
loop_
_entity_poly.entity_id
_entity_poly.type
_entity_poly.pdbx_seq_one_letter_code
_entity_poly.pdbx_strand_id
1 'polypeptide(L)'
;MRLNHLALALAVSGAVVATTANAARDTIQIAGSSTVLPYSSIVAEEFGNTFPQFKTPVVGSGGTSGGLKQFCQGVGDNTIDIANASRKIKDTELAACKKAGVNQIIEVKVGYDGIVFASNSKKAAYKLRPQHVFAALAAQLPSNGKLVANPYTHWNQIDKALPNEPITLVIPASN
;
A
#
# COMPACT_ATOMS: atom_id res chain seq x y z
N MET A 1 8.26 40.26 -79.45
CA MET A 1 7.78 40.43 -78.06
C MET A 1 7.24 39.06 -77.57
N ARG A 2 7.96 38.39 -76.67
CA ARG A 2 7.56 37.09 -76.12
C ARG A 2 7.27 37.28 -74.64
N LEU A 3 6.01 37.07 -74.25
CA LEU A 3 5.58 37.06 -72.83
C LEU A 3 5.96 35.71 -72.24
N ASN A 4 6.73 35.73 -71.18
CA ASN A 4 7.02 34.57 -70.39
C ASN A 4 5.97 34.50 -69.28
N HIS A 5 5.16 33.45 -69.26
CA HIS A 5 4.27 33.13 -68.16
C HIS A 5 5.06 32.33 -67.08
N LEU A 6 5.31 32.99 -65.99
CA LEU A 6 5.91 32.37 -64.81
C LEU A 6 4.74 31.74 -63.98
N ALA A 7 4.62 30.42 -64.01
CA ALA A 7 3.67 29.70 -63.17
C ALA A 7 4.24 29.52 -61.76
N LEU A 8 3.64 30.17 -60.80
CA LEU A 8 3.99 30.06 -59.38
C LEU A 8 3.20 28.88 -58.79
N ALA A 9 3.86 27.75 -58.60
CA ALA A 9 3.28 26.58 -57.91
C ALA A 9 3.38 26.79 -56.39
N LEU A 10 2.25 27.07 -55.71
CA LEU A 10 2.12 27.04 -54.26
C LEU A 10 2.06 25.58 -53.80
N ALA A 11 3.16 25.08 -53.23
CA ALA A 11 3.16 23.82 -52.48
C ALA A 11 2.59 24.07 -51.08
N VAL A 12 1.33 23.71 -50.86
CA VAL A 12 0.73 23.68 -49.52
C VAL A 12 1.23 22.41 -48.82
N SER A 13 2.27 22.53 -48.02
CA SER A 13 2.76 21.47 -47.13
C SER A 13 1.77 21.34 -45.95
N GLY A 14 0.80 20.47 -46.08
CA GLY A 14 -0.07 20.08 -44.98
C GLY A 14 0.75 19.37 -43.88
N ALA A 15 1.07 20.07 -42.81
CA ALA A 15 1.61 19.46 -41.62
C ALA A 15 0.52 18.58 -40.99
N VAL A 16 0.59 17.27 -41.20
CA VAL A 16 -0.21 16.29 -40.46
C VAL A 16 0.33 16.29 -39.04
N VAL A 17 -0.33 17.01 -38.14
CA VAL A 17 -0.12 16.89 -36.70
C VAL A 17 -0.62 15.50 -36.31
N ALA A 18 0.27 14.52 -36.26
CA ALA A 18 -0.02 13.24 -35.65
C ALA A 18 -0.25 13.49 -34.15
N THR A 19 -1.53 13.62 -33.76
CA THR A 19 -1.93 13.54 -32.36
C THR A 19 -1.58 12.11 -31.94
N THR A 20 -0.52 11.93 -31.16
CA THR A 20 -0.27 10.69 -30.45
C THR A 20 -1.44 10.50 -29.49
N ALA A 21 -2.41 9.68 -29.88
CA ALA A 21 -3.40 9.18 -28.95
C ALA A 21 -2.62 8.39 -27.90
N ASN A 22 -2.39 8.98 -26.73
CA ASN A 22 -1.97 8.22 -25.57
C ASN A 22 -3.12 7.23 -25.32
N ALA A 23 -2.92 5.98 -25.72
CA ALA A 23 -3.86 4.92 -25.36
C ALA A 23 -3.85 4.84 -23.83
N ALA A 24 -4.97 5.15 -23.22
CA ALA A 24 -5.15 4.98 -21.79
C ALA A 24 -4.78 3.54 -21.41
N ARG A 25 -4.13 3.36 -20.27
CA ARG A 25 -3.77 2.04 -19.75
C ARG A 25 -5.02 1.17 -19.64
N ASP A 26 -5.00 -0.01 -20.23
CA ASP A 26 -6.12 -0.96 -20.27
C ASP A 26 -6.06 -2.02 -19.14
N THR A 27 -5.12 -1.86 -18.20
CA THR A 27 -4.89 -2.80 -17.10
C THR A 27 -5.01 -2.08 -15.76
N ILE A 28 -5.87 -2.58 -14.89
CA ILE A 28 -6.04 -2.07 -13.52
C ILE A 28 -4.79 -2.39 -12.70
N GLN A 29 -4.22 -1.39 -12.06
CA GLN A 29 -3.06 -1.51 -11.19
C GLN A 29 -3.47 -1.38 -9.72
N ILE A 30 -3.12 -2.37 -8.92
CA ILE A 30 -3.49 -2.47 -7.51
C ILE A 30 -2.21 -2.66 -6.70
N ALA A 31 -2.04 -1.91 -5.60
CA ALA A 31 -0.91 -2.15 -4.69
C ALA A 31 -1.30 -1.80 -3.25
N GLY A 32 -0.54 -2.31 -2.28
CA GLY A 32 -0.72 -1.91 -0.90
C GLY A 32 -0.61 -3.03 0.13
N SER A 33 -1.59 -3.14 1.01
CA SER A 33 -1.61 -4.04 2.16
C SER A 33 -1.26 -5.48 1.81
N SER A 34 -0.26 -6.03 2.49
CA SER A 34 0.10 -7.45 2.41
C SER A 34 -0.99 -8.37 2.99
N THR A 35 -1.79 -7.87 3.93
CA THR A 35 -2.96 -8.59 4.49
C THR A 35 -4.04 -8.80 3.43
N VAL A 36 -4.29 -7.78 2.59
CA VAL A 36 -5.33 -7.82 1.56
C VAL A 36 -4.83 -8.47 0.27
N LEU A 37 -3.51 -8.50 0.05
CA LEU A 37 -2.88 -9.03 -1.17
C LEU A 37 -3.42 -10.41 -1.62
N PRO A 38 -3.48 -11.45 -0.78
CA PRO A 38 -3.93 -12.76 -1.23
C PRO A 38 -5.38 -12.74 -1.72
N TYR A 39 -6.24 -11.98 -1.07
CA TYR A 39 -7.65 -11.85 -1.49
C TYR A 39 -7.79 -11.09 -2.79
N SER A 40 -7.09 -9.96 -2.92
CA SER A 40 -7.12 -9.17 -4.16
C SER A 40 -6.52 -9.93 -5.35
N SER A 41 -5.51 -10.78 -5.12
CA SER A 41 -4.93 -11.61 -6.17
C SER A 41 -5.93 -12.64 -6.70
N ILE A 42 -6.68 -13.31 -5.81
CA ILE A 42 -7.74 -14.25 -6.20
C ILE A 42 -8.85 -13.51 -6.98
N VAL A 43 -9.29 -12.36 -6.48
CA VAL A 43 -10.33 -11.57 -7.15
C VAL A 43 -9.86 -11.09 -8.54
N ALA A 44 -8.61 -10.68 -8.68
CA ALA A 44 -8.04 -10.26 -9.96
C ALA A 44 -7.96 -11.42 -10.96
N GLU A 45 -7.57 -12.61 -10.51
CA GLU A 45 -7.54 -13.82 -11.33
C GLU A 45 -8.95 -14.21 -11.79
N GLU A 46 -9.91 -14.27 -10.87
CA GLU A 46 -11.30 -14.59 -11.18
C GLU A 46 -11.96 -13.53 -12.09
N PHE A 47 -11.59 -12.27 -11.95
CA PHE A 47 -12.02 -11.21 -12.86
C PHE A 47 -11.52 -11.48 -14.29
N GLY A 48 -10.24 -11.82 -14.45
CA GLY A 48 -9.68 -12.15 -15.77
C GLY A 48 -10.32 -13.38 -16.40
N ASN A 49 -10.62 -14.41 -15.58
CA ASN A 49 -11.29 -15.62 -16.03
C ASN A 49 -12.77 -15.37 -16.46
N THR A 50 -13.46 -14.53 -15.69
CA THR A 50 -14.89 -14.23 -15.90
C THR A 50 -15.11 -13.24 -17.04
N PHE A 51 -14.19 -12.30 -17.21
CA PHE A 51 -14.28 -11.19 -18.16
C PHE A 51 -13.09 -11.17 -19.12
N PRO A 52 -12.93 -12.17 -20.01
CA PRO A 52 -11.73 -12.32 -20.86
C PRO A 52 -11.52 -11.19 -21.86
N GLN A 53 -12.50 -10.30 -22.05
CA GLN A 53 -12.38 -9.08 -22.85
C GLN A 53 -11.55 -7.99 -22.16
N PHE A 54 -11.28 -8.10 -20.84
CA PHE A 54 -10.43 -7.19 -20.07
C PHE A 54 -9.13 -7.88 -19.67
N LYS A 55 -8.08 -7.11 -19.52
CA LYS A 55 -6.81 -7.63 -18.96
C LYS A 55 -6.97 -7.92 -17.47
N THR A 56 -6.38 -9.02 -17.03
CA THR A 56 -6.31 -9.35 -15.60
C THR A 56 -5.64 -8.22 -14.83
N PRO A 57 -6.24 -7.70 -13.74
CA PRO A 57 -5.64 -6.68 -12.90
C PRO A 57 -4.30 -7.15 -12.32
N VAL A 58 -3.33 -6.23 -12.22
CA VAL A 58 -2.03 -6.50 -11.61
C VAL A 58 -2.08 -6.10 -10.14
N VAL A 59 -1.73 -7.03 -9.25
CA VAL A 59 -1.77 -6.81 -7.80
C VAL A 59 -0.37 -6.91 -7.22
N GLY A 60 0.09 -5.81 -6.61
CA GLY A 60 1.38 -5.70 -5.94
C GLY A 60 1.28 -5.53 -4.43
N SER A 61 2.35 -5.86 -3.73
CA SER A 61 2.51 -5.58 -2.30
C SER A 61 3.31 -4.29 -2.09
N GLY A 62 3.20 -3.70 -0.91
CA GLY A 62 3.94 -2.48 -0.54
C GLY A 62 3.54 -1.98 0.85
N GLY A 63 2.69 -2.75 1.55
CA GLY A 63 2.05 -2.33 2.79
C GLY A 63 1.02 -1.21 2.57
N THR A 64 0.12 -1.01 3.53
CA THR A 64 -0.94 0.00 3.42
C THR A 64 -0.40 1.40 3.14
N SER A 65 0.65 1.82 3.86
CA SER A 65 1.24 3.16 3.67
C SER A 65 1.91 3.33 2.32
N GLY A 66 2.60 2.29 1.82
CA GLY A 66 3.24 2.29 0.50
C GLY A 66 2.20 2.37 -0.63
N GLY A 67 1.13 1.57 -0.55
CA GLY A 67 0.04 1.62 -1.51
C GLY A 67 -0.68 2.97 -1.53
N LEU A 68 -1.03 3.50 -0.36
CA LEU A 68 -1.66 4.82 -0.27
C LEU A 68 -0.74 5.95 -0.79
N LYS A 69 0.58 5.86 -0.54
CA LYS A 69 1.54 6.81 -1.09
C LYS A 69 1.57 6.78 -2.62
N GLN A 70 1.54 5.59 -3.23
CA GLN A 70 1.48 5.44 -4.68
C GLN A 70 0.16 5.96 -5.25
N PHE A 71 -0.96 5.60 -4.62
CA PHE A 71 -2.29 6.05 -5.00
C PHE A 71 -2.43 7.57 -4.97
N CYS A 72 -1.84 8.23 -3.97
CA CYS A 72 -1.86 9.68 -3.80
C CYS A 72 -0.76 10.41 -4.62
N GLN A 73 -0.14 9.78 -5.62
CA GLN A 73 0.80 10.47 -6.53
C GLN A 73 0.08 11.26 -7.64
N GLY A 74 -1.20 10.99 -7.89
CA GLY A 74 -1.99 11.67 -8.89
C GLY A 74 -3.00 10.76 -9.56
N VAL A 75 -3.55 11.23 -10.67
CA VAL A 75 -4.48 10.48 -11.53
C VAL A 75 -3.85 10.35 -12.91
N GLY A 76 -3.75 9.14 -13.44
CA GLY A 76 -3.20 8.88 -14.77
C GLY A 76 -2.52 7.52 -14.91
N ASP A 77 -1.98 7.24 -16.08
CA ASP A 77 -1.48 5.93 -16.47
C ASP A 77 -0.25 5.47 -15.65
N ASN A 78 0.47 6.39 -15.03
CA ASN A 78 1.67 6.12 -14.22
C ASN A 78 1.35 5.95 -12.72
N THR A 79 0.07 5.96 -12.32
CA THR A 79 -0.37 5.79 -10.94
C THR A 79 -1.22 4.53 -10.80
N ILE A 80 -1.34 4.02 -9.57
CA ILE A 80 -2.22 2.87 -9.32
C ILE A 80 -3.68 3.33 -9.22
N ASP A 81 -4.61 2.43 -9.59
CA ASP A 81 -6.06 2.69 -9.59
C ASP A 81 -6.68 2.36 -8.22
N ILE A 82 -6.14 1.36 -7.53
CA ILE A 82 -6.68 0.87 -6.26
C ILE A 82 -5.54 0.70 -5.25
N ALA A 83 -5.73 1.26 -4.06
CA ALA A 83 -4.85 1.01 -2.93
C ALA A 83 -5.49 0.01 -1.97
N ASN A 84 -4.88 -1.16 -1.81
CA ASN A 84 -5.24 -2.10 -0.76
C ASN A 84 -4.82 -1.57 0.60
N ALA A 85 -5.75 -1.57 1.56
CA ALA A 85 -5.48 -1.05 2.90
C ALA A 85 -6.06 -1.96 3.99
N SER A 86 -5.31 -2.17 5.07
CA SER A 86 -5.75 -2.88 6.28
C SER A 86 -6.24 -1.93 7.39
N ARG A 87 -6.32 -0.64 7.09
CA ARG A 87 -6.83 0.44 7.95
C ARG A 87 -7.41 1.55 7.10
N LYS A 88 -8.19 2.41 7.72
CA LYS A 88 -8.62 3.66 7.07
C LYS A 88 -7.43 4.53 6.66
N ILE A 89 -7.62 5.29 5.58
CA ILE A 89 -6.71 6.36 5.18
C ILE A 89 -6.64 7.42 6.29
N LYS A 90 -5.45 7.94 6.57
CA LYS A 90 -5.23 9.00 7.56
C LYS A 90 -5.50 10.38 6.96
N ASP A 91 -5.81 11.37 7.80
CA ASP A 91 -6.03 12.75 7.34
C ASP A 91 -4.81 13.34 6.61
N THR A 92 -3.60 12.99 7.05
CA THR A 92 -2.35 13.41 6.40
C THR A 92 -2.18 12.80 5.01
N GLU A 93 -2.61 11.55 4.83
CA GLU A 93 -2.61 10.85 3.54
C GLU A 93 -3.69 11.43 2.61
N LEU A 94 -4.89 11.71 3.14
CA LEU A 94 -5.95 12.41 2.41
C LEU A 94 -5.51 13.80 1.92
N ALA A 95 -4.81 14.56 2.77
CA ALA A 95 -4.27 15.86 2.40
C ALA A 95 -3.23 15.75 1.27
N ALA A 96 -2.37 14.72 1.31
CA ALA A 96 -1.41 14.44 0.25
C ALA A 96 -2.10 14.08 -1.08
N CYS A 97 -3.12 13.22 -1.04
CA CYS A 97 -3.95 12.87 -2.18
C CYS A 97 -4.57 14.12 -2.84
N LYS A 98 -5.23 14.96 -2.04
CA LYS A 98 -5.85 16.21 -2.53
C LYS A 98 -4.85 17.15 -3.18
N LYS A 99 -3.66 17.29 -2.58
CA LYS A 99 -2.57 18.11 -3.13
C LYS A 99 -2.09 17.59 -4.49
N ALA A 100 -2.15 16.28 -4.71
CA ALA A 100 -1.79 15.63 -5.98
C ALA A 100 -2.96 15.55 -6.98
N GLY A 101 -4.11 16.16 -6.69
CA GLY A 101 -5.28 16.18 -7.58
C GLY A 101 -6.21 14.96 -7.44
N VAL A 102 -5.95 14.05 -6.50
CA VAL A 102 -6.85 12.93 -6.19
C VAL A 102 -7.93 13.41 -5.22
N ASN A 103 -9.03 13.91 -5.77
CA ASN A 103 -10.06 14.62 -5.00
C ASN A 103 -11.25 13.74 -4.58
N GLN A 104 -11.48 12.64 -5.29
CA GLN A 104 -12.56 11.70 -5.00
C GLN A 104 -11.97 10.33 -4.66
N ILE A 105 -12.13 9.91 -3.43
CA ILE A 105 -11.65 8.62 -2.92
C ILE A 105 -12.84 7.85 -2.40
N ILE A 106 -13.03 6.64 -2.92
CA ILE A 106 -14.09 5.73 -2.48
C ILE A 106 -13.43 4.64 -1.64
N GLU A 107 -13.88 4.46 -0.41
CA GLU A 107 -13.48 3.36 0.46
C GLU A 107 -14.51 2.23 0.33
N VAL A 108 -14.04 1.05 -0.08
CA VAL A 108 -14.85 -0.18 -0.12
C VAL A 108 -14.35 -1.14 0.93
N LYS A 109 -15.16 -1.43 1.93
CA LYS A 109 -14.84 -2.39 2.96
C LYS A 109 -15.13 -3.81 2.45
N VAL A 110 -14.09 -4.62 2.28
CA VAL A 110 -14.18 -5.98 1.75
C VAL A 110 -14.24 -7.05 2.84
N GLY A 111 -13.86 -6.72 4.10
CA GLY A 111 -13.90 -7.67 5.20
C GLY A 111 -13.24 -7.14 6.47
N TYR A 112 -13.10 -8.03 7.44
CA TYR A 112 -12.40 -7.79 8.70
C TYR A 112 -11.25 -8.79 8.82
N ASP A 113 -10.14 -8.34 9.40
CA ASP A 113 -9.02 -9.18 9.79
C ASP A 113 -8.85 -9.15 11.30
N GLY A 114 -8.26 -10.19 11.87
CA GLY A 114 -8.00 -10.32 13.28
C GLY A 114 -6.55 -10.66 13.58
N ILE A 115 -5.97 -9.96 14.55
CA ILE A 115 -4.63 -10.28 15.05
C ILE A 115 -4.78 -11.21 16.24
N VAL A 116 -4.07 -12.35 16.20
CA VAL A 116 -4.05 -13.33 17.29
C VAL A 116 -2.61 -13.55 17.76
N PHE A 117 -2.47 -13.82 19.06
CA PHE A 117 -1.20 -14.32 19.60
C PHE A 117 -1.30 -15.85 19.65
N ALA A 118 -0.40 -16.50 18.94
CA ALA A 118 -0.33 -17.96 18.89
C ALA A 118 0.92 -18.46 19.63
N SER A 119 0.79 -19.56 20.35
CA SER A 119 1.89 -20.26 20.99
C SER A 119 1.83 -21.76 20.70
N ASN A 120 2.94 -22.46 20.90
CA ASN A 120 2.95 -23.90 20.78
C ASN A 120 2.05 -24.53 21.85
N SER A 121 1.08 -25.35 21.43
CA SER A 121 0.13 -26.03 22.32
C SER A 121 0.77 -26.94 23.38
N LYS A 122 2.03 -27.36 23.17
CA LYS A 122 2.80 -28.19 24.12
C LYS A 122 3.58 -27.37 25.14
N LYS A 123 3.59 -26.01 25.02
CA LYS A 123 4.23 -25.11 25.98
C LYS A 123 3.20 -24.43 26.87
N ALA A 124 3.68 -23.85 27.99
CA ALA A 124 2.82 -23.03 28.84
C ALA A 124 2.22 -21.88 28.06
N ALA A 125 0.90 -21.66 28.23
CA ALA A 125 0.22 -20.56 27.55
C ALA A 125 0.67 -19.21 28.12
N TYR A 126 0.99 -18.27 27.21
CA TYR A 126 1.25 -16.89 27.58
C TYR A 126 -0.08 -16.16 27.78
N LYS A 127 -0.41 -15.81 29.00
CA LYS A 127 -1.56 -14.93 29.31
C LYS A 127 -1.15 -13.47 29.17
N LEU A 128 -0.92 -13.03 27.94
CA LEU A 128 -0.45 -11.69 27.63
C LEU A 128 -1.55 -10.64 27.79
N ARG A 129 -1.16 -9.48 28.30
CA ARG A 129 -1.92 -8.24 28.30
C ARG A 129 -1.17 -7.19 27.45
N PRO A 130 -1.85 -6.14 26.95
CA PRO A 130 -1.18 -5.10 26.15
C PRO A 130 0.06 -4.49 26.83
N GLN A 131 0.03 -4.33 28.15
CA GLN A 131 1.15 -3.83 28.93
C GLN A 131 2.38 -4.74 28.88
N HIS A 132 2.20 -6.08 28.86
CA HIS A 132 3.30 -7.03 28.72
C HIS A 132 3.96 -6.90 27.35
N VAL A 133 3.16 -6.76 26.31
CA VAL A 133 3.65 -6.59 24.93
C VAL A 133 4.41 -5.25 24.81
N PHE A 134 3.87 -4.17 25.38
CA PHE A 134 4.55 -2.88 25.41
C PHE A 134 5.90 -2.99 26.14
N ALA A 135 5.92 -3.59 27.35
CA ALA A 135 7.13 -3.76 28.13
C ALA A 135 8.20 -4.64 27.43
N ALA A 136 7.76 -5.60 26.58
CA ALA A 136 8.68 -6.42 25.80
C ALA A 136 9.26 -5.69 24.58
N LEU A 137 8.48 -4.80 23.95
CA LEU A 137 8.84 -4.15 22.68
C LEU A 137 9.52 -2.80 22.83
N ALA A 138 9.24 -2.07 23.91
CA ALA A 138 9.73 -0.71 24.08
C ALA A 138 11.24 -0.67 24.31
N ALA A 139 11.97 0.19 23.61
CA ALA A 139 13.37 0.42 23.84
C ALA A 139 13.64 1.11 25.18
N GLN A 140 12.69 1.94 25.63
CA GLN A 140 12.73 2.64 26.92
C GLN A 140 11.39 2.52 27.64
N LEU A 141 11.45 2.45 28.96
CA LEU A 141 10.28 2.37 29.83
C LEU A 141 10.21 3.56 30.77
N PRO A 142 9.01 4.03 31.14
CA PRO A 142 8.85 5.09 32.13
C PRO A 142 9.24 4.57 33.51
N SER A 143 10.11 5.31 34.20
CA SER A 143 10.53 5.07 35.56
C SER A 143 10.74 6.42 36.30
N ASN A 144 9.99 6.66 37.37
CA ASN A 144 10.08 7.89 38.18
C ASN A 144 10.01 9.18 37.34
N GLY A 145 9.09 9.24 36.37
CA GLY A 145 8.88 10.40 35.50
C GLY A 145 9.95 10.60 34.41
N LYS A 146 10.86 9.64 34.22
CA LYS A 146 11.89 9.63 33.18
C LYS A 146 11.78 8.38 32.34
N LEU A 147 12.29 8.44 31.10
CA LEU A 147 12.45 7.25 30.27
C LEU A 147 13.84 6.64 30.56
N VAL A 148 13.86 5.34 30.87
CA VAL A 148 15.07 4.56 31.11
C VAL A 148 15.16 3.42 30.13
N ALA A 149 16.36 2.95 29.81
CA ALA A 149 16.56 1.79 28.94
C ALA A 149 15.77 0.59 29.48
N ASN A 150 15.16 -0.16 28.59
CA ASN A 150 14.38 -1.34 28.97
C ASN A 150 15.30 -2.42 29.57
N PRO A 151 15.10 -2.83 30.83
CA PRO A 151 15.94 -3.82 31.50
C PRO A 151 15.50 -5.27 31.22
N TYR A 152 14.33 -5.47 30.61
CA TYR A 152 13.74 -6.80 30.48
C TYR A 152 14.34 -7.59 29.31
N THR A 153 14.84 -8.77 29.63
CA THR A 153 15.36 -9.74 28.67
C THR A 153 14.56 -11.04 28.65
N HIS A 154 13.75 -11.28 29.69
CA HIS A 154 12.91 -12.47 29.84
C HIS A 154 11.48 -12.08 30.24
N TRP A 155 10.50 -12.89 29.81
CA TRP A 155 9.09 -12.62 30.04
C TRP A 155 8.71 -12.58 31.52
N ASN A 156 9.27 -13.47 32.35
CA ASN A 156 9.02 -13.49 33.79
C ASN A 156 9.60 -12.28 34.55
N GLN A 157 10.44 -11.48 33.95
CA GLN A 157 10.88 -10.21 34.52
C GLN A 157 9.83 -9.12 34.39
N ILE A 158 8.99 -9.21 33.36
CA ILE A 158 7.85 -8.30 33.15
C ILE A 158 6.70 -8.66 34.09
N ASP A 159 6.35 -9.94 34.15
CA ASP A 159 5.34 -10.47 35.06
C ASP A 159 5.76 -11.89 35.49
N LYS A 160 5.84 -12.14 36.79
CA LYS A 160 6.25 -13.44 37.36
C LYS A 160 5.31 -14.61 36.96
N ALA A 161 4.08 -14.30 36.53
CA ALA A 161 3.15 -15.28 36.00
C ALA A 161 3.45 -15.73 34.57
N LEU A 162 4.37 -15.05 33.88
CA LEU A 162 4.83 -15.43 32.54
C LEU A 162 6.00 -16.40 32.61
N PRO A 163 6.22 -17.22 31.54
CA PRO A 163 7.30 -18.18 31.50
C PRO A 163 8.69 -17.53 31.62
N ASN A 164 9.66 -18.25 32.19
CA ASN A 164 11.06 -17.84 32.20
C ASN A 164 11.70 -18.17 30.85
N GLU A 165 11.27 -17.46 29.79
CA GLU A 165 11.80 -17.60 28.45
C GLU A 165 12.37 -16.25 27.98
N PRO A 166 13.43 -16.22 27.15
CA PRO A 166 13.99 -14.99 26.62
C PRO A 166 12.97 -14.29 25.70
N ILE A 167 12.99 -12.96 25.73
CA ILE A 167 12.20 -12.13 24.83
C ILE A 167 12.93 -12.08 23.48
N THR A 168 12.35 -12.69 22.45
CA THR A 168 12.82 -12.60 21.07
C THR A 168 11.75 -11.91 20.24
N LEU A 169 12.14 -10.84 19.56
CA LEU A 169 11.25 -10.03 18.75
C LEU A 169 11.58 -10.20 17.27
N VAL A 170 10.56 -10.52 16.49
CA VAL A 170 10.63 -10.51 15.03
C VAL A 170 9.56 -9.53 14.55
N ILE A 171 9.99 -8.43 13.97
CA ILE A 171 9.10 -7.36 13.48
C ILE A 171 9.35 -7.13 12.00
N PRO A 172 8.34 -6.69 11.22
CA PRO A 172 8.54 -6.27 9.85
C PRO A 172 9.55 -5.12 9.78
N ALA A 173 10.32 -5.06 8.68
CA ALA A 173 11.17 -3.92 8.41
C ALA A 173 10.32 -2.64 8.33
N SER A 174 10.84 -1.54 8.88
CA SER A 174 10.23 -0.22 8.69
C SER A 174 10.49 0.24 7.25
N ASN A 175 9.42 0.47 6.49
CA ASN A 175 9.48 1.05 5.15
C ASN A 175 9.40 2.58 5.23
#